data_701c54718b750717b6d6a9e7d60ce310
#
_entry.id   701c54718b750717b6d6a9e7d60ce310
#
_cell.length_a   1.000
_cell.length_b   1.000
_cell.length_c   1.000
_cell.angle_alpha   90.00
_cell.angle_beta   90.00
_cell.angle_gamma   90.00
#
_symmetry.space_group_name_H-M   'P 1'
#
loop_
_entity.id
_entity.type
_entity.pdbx_description
1 polymer ?
#
loop_
_entity_poly.entity_id
_entity_poly.type
_entity_poly.pdbx_seq_one_letter_code
_entity_poly.pdbx_strand_id
1 'polypeptide(L)'
;MRRVAALLASLVISVFAASPAFAQADPQKKFLEEERRREMDERARANADLKQDFLWDYGGWFHSEIARLDDKPDRDHRTYRYADLRLWGEMVYDQRYTAYVRLQTDYTNFNTGEQFAGDDNARYRPILVDQAYLSADFSWDETLLKASAGKEFESIGRGLLLNGVYYSGHVSWACGPFSARALVAHTIIHDDDVDQTLPNPRDTHRGFAGVEGDWKFSGDHTFYVMGLVEHDFNNEENAFQKWDYNADYVGLGARGNVIENLFYAVEAVTEFGRSAAAGSKQMETIQAFAATLSLDYLWRVDTSPSFQLEYMFGSGDKDRTSVTDAAAGNAAGTKDLGFLSFGYLQTGFSLFPRLSNIHILRVGGAFHPLESVDFARNLELGAAFYYYRKVQSAEPISDPRSFNNNSDVGTEVDLFLRWRIFSDLGLSINYGVFMPGKAYDETSNRNFISAGLTFSF
;
A
#
# COMPACT_ATOMS: atom_id res chain seq x y z
N MET A 1 21.54 23.39 13.90
CA MET A 1 21.91 22.60 12.73
C MET A 1 21.51 21.10 12.81
N ARG A 2 21.76 20.36 13.91
CA ARG A 2 21.33 18.95 14.02
C ARG A 2 19.79 18.74 14.03
N ARG A 3 19.00 19.67 14.58
CA ARG A 3 17.53 19.59 14.57
C ARG A 3 16.90 19.88 13.19
N VAL A 4 17.55 20.71 12.38
CA VAL A 4 17.11 20.99 11.00
C VAL A 4 17.41 19.78 10.09
N ALA A 5 18.52 19.07 10.31
CA ALA A 5 18.85 17.87 9.58
C ALA A 5 17.89 16.70 9.87
N ALA A 6 17.42 16.56 11.11
CA ALA A 6 16.44 15.54 11.50
C ALA A 6 15.04 15.83 10.88
N LEU A 7 14.63 17.10 10.86
CA LEU A 7 13.38 17.54 10.21
C LEU A 7 13.43 17.34 8.69
N LEU A 8 14.58 17.61 8.07
CA LEU A 8 14.80 17.37 6.65
C LEU A 8 14.84 15.87 6.32
N ALA A 9 15.40 15.03 7.19
CA ALA A 9 15.37 13.57 7.03
C ALA A 9 13.94 13.04 7.07
N SER A 10 13.09 13.45 8.04
CA SER A 10 11.69 13.02 8.12
C SER A 10 10.88 13.43 6.88
N LEU A 11 11.16 14.61 6.32
CA LEU A 11 10.48 15.10 5.13
C LEU A 11 10.86 14.31 3.87
N VAL A 12 12.11 13.90 3.76
CA VAL A 12 12.66 13.12 2.64
C VAL A 12 11.97 11.76 2.55
N ILE A 13 11.64 11.18 3.65
CA ILE A 13 11.23 9.78 3.74
C ILE A 13 9.72 9.60 3.58
N SER A 14 8.91 10.60 3.96
CA SER A 14 7.47 10.55 3.66
C SER A 14 7.17 10.55 2.16
N VAL A 15 8.09 11.02 1.31
CA VAL A 15 7.94 10.97 -0.16
C VAL A 15 8.65 9.73 -0.76
N PHE A 16 9.70 9.20 -0.13
CA PHE A 16 10.30 7.92 -0.56
C PHE A 16 9.49 6.70 -0.14
N ALA A 17 8.77 6.76 0.99
CA ALA A 17 7.75 5.75 1.31
C ALA A 17 6.58 5.79 0.30
N ALA A 18 6.34 6.93 -0.35
CA ALA A 18 5.39 7.03 -1.45
C ALA A 18 5.91 6.43 -2.77
N SER A 19 7.23 6.39 -3.00
CA SER A 19 7.80 5.86 -4.26
C SER A 19 7.52 4.36 -4.50
N PRO A 20 7.74 3.45 -3.55
CA PRO A 20 7.32 2.05 -3.71
C PRO A 20 5.80 1.89 -3.72
N ALA A 21 5.07 2.75 -2.99
CA ALA A 21 3.63 2.71 -2.92
C ALA A 21 2.97 3.16 -4.25
N PHE A 22 3.52 4.17 -4.94
CA PHE A 22 3.10 4.49 -6.30
C PHE A 22 3.32 3.31 -7.25
N ALA A 23 4.42 2.58 -7.10
CA ALA A 23 4.70 1.41 -7.91
C ALA A 23 3.81 0.19 -7.57
N GLN A 24 3.36 0.07 -6.32
CA GLN A 24 2.56 -1.08 -5.87
C GLN A 24 1.05 -0.82 -5.92
N ALA A 25 0.62 0.43 -5.74
CA ALA A 25 -0.79 0.82 -5.71
C ALA A 25 -1.33 1.27 -7.07
N ASP A 26 -0.57 1.13 -8.16
CA ASP A 26 -1.07 1.44 -9.49
C ASP A 26 -2.19 0.45 -9.84
N PRO A 27 -3.46 0.91 -9.92
CA PRO A 27 -4.59 0.06 -10.28
C PRO A 27 -4.42 -0.61 -11.64
N GLN A 28 -3.64 0.00 -12.55
CA GLN A 28 -3.30 -0.61 -13.83
C GLN A 28 -2.37 -1.81 -13.65
N LYS A 29 -1.38 -1.72 -12.74
CA LYS A 29 -0.52 -2.87 -12.44
C LYS A 29 -1.31 -4.03 -11.87
N LYS A 30 -2.22 -3.75 -10.92
CA LYS A 30 -3.11 -4.76 -10.35
C LYS A 30 -4.02 -5.36 -11.42
N PHE A 31 -4.61 -4.52 -12.26
CA PHE A 31 -5.46 -4.93 -13.38
C PHE A 31 -4.69 -5.82 -14.39
N LEU A 32 -3.48 -5.41 -14.80
CA LEU A 32 -2.63 -6.19 -15.70
C LEU A 32 -2.21 -7.54 -15.07
N GLU A 33 -1.94 -7.56 -13.77
CA GLU A 33 -1.65 -8.80 -13.05
C GLU A 33 -2.88 -9.72 -12.96
N GLU A 34 -4.07 -9.16 -12.74
CA GLU A 34 -5.32 -9.92 -12.72
C GLU A 34 -5.72 -10.45 -14.10
N GLU A 35 -5.58 -9.65 -15.16
CA GLU A 35 -5.81 -10.10 -16.54
C GLU A 35 -4.82 -11.19 -16.94
N ARG A 36 -3.53 -11.01 -16.65
CA ARG A 36 -2.53 -12.03 -16.88
C ARG A 36 -2.88 -13.34 -16.19
N ARG A 37 -3.33 -13.26 -14.92
CA ARG A 37 -3.76 -14.44 -14.17
C ARG A 37 -4.96 -15.13 -14.83
N ARG A 38 -5.93 -14.37 -15.34
CA ARG A 38 -7.07 -14.93 -16.10
C ARG A 38 -6.64 -15.58 -17.41
N GLU A 39 -5.79 -14.90 -18.19
CA GLU A 39 -5.24 -15.45 -19.44
C GLU A 39 -4.44 -16.73 -19.19
N MET A 40 -3.68 -16.79 -18.10
CA MET A 40 -2.94 -17.98 -17.71
C MET A 40 -3.87 -19.12 -17.29
N ASP A 41 -4.90 -18.84 -16.50
CA ASP A 41 -5.92 -19.83 -16.13
C ASP A 41 -6.67 -20.34 -17.37
N GLU A 42 -6.97 -19.48 -18.33
CA GLU A 42 -7.60 -19.88 -19.61
C GLU A 42 -6.64 -20.72 -20.48
N ARG A 43 -5.37 -20.32 -20.59
CA ARG A 43 -4.33 -21.10 -21.28
C ARG A 43 -4.06 -22.44 -20.59
N ALA A 44 -4.01 -22.46 -19.26
CA ALA A 44 -3.86 -23.68 -18.48
C ALA A 44 -5.04 -24.64 -18.71
N ARG A 45 -6.28 -24.13 -18.76
CA ARG A 45 -7.47 -24.91 -19.12
C ARG A 45 -7.43 -25.41 -20.57
N ALA A 46 -7.06 -24.55 -21.52
CA ALA A 46 -6.92 -24.94 -22.93
C ALA A 46 -5.81 -25.96 -23.16
N ASN A 47 -4.73 -25.92 -22.37
CA ASN A 47 -3.61 -26.86 -22.47
C ASN A 47 -3.81 -28.15 -21.64
N ALA A 48 -4.77 -28.20 -20.73
CA ALA A 48 -5.13 -29.42 -19.99
C ALA A 48 -5.51 -30.58 -20.92
N ASP A 49 -6.06 -30.27 -22.10
CA ASP A 49 -6.35 -31.27 -23.14
C ASP A 49 -5.12 -31.76 -23.91
N LEU A 50 -3.96 -31.07 -23.80
CA LEU A 50 -2.77 -31.36 -24.61
C LEU A 50 -1.73 -32.24 -23.91
N LYS A 51 -1.96 -32.69 -22.67
CA LYS A 51 -1.02 -33.52 -21.87
C LYS A 51 0.44 -33.00 -21.87
N GLN A 52 0.62 -31.69 -21.78
CA GLN A 52 1.95 -31.12 -21.61
C GLN A 52 2.32 -31.09 -20.13
N ASP A 53 3.34 -31.81 -19.75
CA ASP A 53 3.85 -31.82 -18.37
C ASP A 53 4.49 -30.49 -17.97
N PHE A 54 4.88 -29.67 -18.95
CA PHE A 54 5.54 -28.39 -18.77
C PHE A 54 4.85 -27.29 -19.55
N LEU A 55 4.51 -26.21 -18.85
CA LEU A 55 4.07 -24.93 -19.44
C LEU A 55 5.10 -23.86 -19.10
N TRP A 56 5.47 -23.08 -20.11
CA TRP A 56 6.30 -21.90 -19.95
C TRP A 56 5.54 -20.67 -20.36
N ASP A 57 5.61 -19.63 -19.54
CA ASP A 57 5.11 -18.31 -19.89
C ASP A 57 6.13 -17.25 -19.49
N TYR A 58 6.18 -16.16 -20.22
CA TYR A 58 7.08 -15.05 -19.96
C TYR A 58 6.52 -13.78 -20.54
N GLY A 59 6.95 -12.67 -20.00
CA GLY A 59 6.54 -11.36 -20.48
C GLY A 59 7.24 -10.28 -19.69
N GLY A 60 6.73 -9.08 -19.83
CA GLY A 60 7.27 -7.95 -19.12
C GLY A 60 6.41 -6.71 -19.31
N TRP A 61 6.82 -5.67 -18.63
CA TRP A 61 6.29 -4.33 -18.88
C TRP A 61 7.35 -3.27 -18.64
N PHE A 62 7.22 -2.22 -19.40
CA PHE A 62 7.94 -0.98 -19.21
C PHE A 62 6.95 0.07 -18.74
N HIS A 63 7.23 0.71 -17.61
CA HIS A 63 6.45 1.84 -17.12
C HIS A 63 7.34 3.08 -17.09
N SER A 64 6.81 4.22 -17.52
CA SER A 64 7.48 5.51 -17.39
C SER A 64 6.49 6.54 -16.88
N GLU A 65 6.89 7.29 -15.88
CA GLU A 65 6.08 8.32 -15.23
C GLU A 65 6.85 9.61 -15.06
N ILE A 66 6.17 10.72 -15.25
CA ILE A 66 6.61 12.03 -14.83
C ILE A 66 5.59 12.58 -13.84
N ALA A 67 6.06 13.06 -12.70
CA ALA A 67 5.23 13.68 -11.68
C ALA A 67 5.79 15.02 -11.25
N ARG A 68 4.91 15.95 -10.88
CA ARG A 68 5.23 17.22 -10.25
C ARG A 68 4.52 17.29 -8.91
N LEU A 69 5.27 17.66 -7.89
CA LEU A 69 4.80 17.79 -6.51
C LEU A 69 5.08 19.21 -6.01
N ASP A 70 4.06 19.87 -5.49
CA ASP A 70 4.17 21.18 -4.82
C ASP A 70 4.01 20.95 -3.30
N ASP A 71 4.99 20.31 -2.69
CA ASP A 71 4.93 19.89 -1.29
C ASP A 71 5.82 20.69 -0.34
N LYS A 72 6.48 21.74 -0.84
CA LYS A 72 7.32 22.65 -0.06
C LYS A 72 6.60 23.95 0.30
N PRO A 73 6.84 24.48 1.53
CA PRO A 73 6.20 25.72 1.98
C PRO A 73 6.61 26.97 1.19
N ASP A 74 7.79 26.96 0.59
CA ASP A 74 8.42 28.05 -0.15
C ASP A 74 8.02 28.12 -1.63
N ARG A 75 7.00 27.37 -2.04
CA ARG A 75 6.50 27.24 -3.41
C ARG A 75 7.46 26.56 -4.39
N ASP A 76 8.53 25.97 -3.93
CA ASP A 76 9.35 25.12 -4.77
C ASP A 76 8.57 23.87 -5.11
N HIS A 77 8.45 23.60 -6.40
CA HIS A 77 7.91 22.34 -6.91
C HIS A 77 9.05 21.40 -7.25
N ARG A 78 8.77 20.12 -7.20
CA ARG A 78 9.71 19.07 -7.58
C ARG A 78 9.15 18.30 -8.76
N THR A 79 10.02 18.06 -9.73
CA THR A 79 9.69 17.22 -10.89
C THR A 79 10.42 15.90 -10.75
N TYR A 80 9.64 14.85 -10.61
CA TYR A 80 10.10 13.47 -10.49
C TYR A 80 9.92 12.74 -11.81
N ARG A 81 10.92 12.00 -12.24
CA ARG A 81 10.87 11.13 -13.41
C ARG A 81 11.23 9.73 -12.97
N TYR A 82 10.41 8.80 -13.37
CA TYR A 82 10.54 7.40 -13.05
C TYR A 82 10.43 6.56 -14.31
N ALA A 83 11.26 5.55 -14.44
CA ALA A 83 11.13 4.51 -15.46
C ALA A 83 11.45 3.16 -14.83
N ASP A 84 10.62 2.16 -15.10
CA ASP A 84 10.67 0.82 -14.51
C ASP A 84 10.50 -0.21 -15.63
N LEU A 85 11.45 -1.13 -15.73
CA LEU A 85 11.35 -2.29 -16.60
C LEU A 85 11.30 -3.54 -15.74
N ARG A 86 10.26 -4.35 -15.94
CA ARG A 86 10.13 -5.66 -15.30
C ARG A 86 9.99 -6.74 -16.35
N LEU A 87 10.73 -7.82 -16.14
CA LEU A 87 10.69 -9.04 -16.95
C LEU A 87 10.33 -10.20 -16.04
N TRP A 88 9.41 -11.03 -16.45
CA TRP A 88 9.03 -12.19 -15.67
C TRP A 88 9.03 -13.45 -16.50
N GLY A 89 9.25 -14.58 -15.83
CA GLY A 89 9.11 -15.91 -16.37
C GLY A 89 8.43 -16.82 -15.35
N GLU A 90 7.60 -17.70 -15.84
CA GLU A 90 6.88 -18.69 -15.07
C GLU A 90 7.00 -20.05 -15.72
N MET A 91 7.18 -21.05 -14.90
CA MET A 91 7.18 -22.45 -15.30
C MET A 91 6.18 -23.20 -14.43
N VAL A 92 5.25 -23.90 -15.06
CA VAL A 92 4.31 -24.79 -14.37
C VAL A 92 4.61 -26.22 -14.77
N TYR A 93 4.80 -27.11 -13.77
CA TYR A 93 5.02 -28.53 -13.96
C TYR A 93 3.86 -29.33 -13.37
N ASP A 94 3.35 -30.31 -14.13
CA ASP A 94 2.24 -31.20 -13.75
C ASP A 94 0.99 -30.44 -13.24
N GLN A 95 0.79 -29.18 -13.72
CA GLN A 95 -0.30 -28.29 -13.30
C GLN A 95 -0.36 -28.05 -11.77
N ARG A 96 0.69 -28.42 -11.05
CA ARG A 96 0.77 -28.37 -9.59
C ARG A 96 1.91 -27.53 -9.07
N TYR A 97 3.04 -27.57 -9.73
CA TYR A 97 4.25 -26.92 -9.24
C TYR A 97 4.56 -25.72 -10.10
N THR A 98 4.63 -24.57 -9.49
CA THR A 98 4.95 -23.32 -10.18
C THR A 98 6.29 -22.77 -9.70
N ALA A 99 7.16 -22.40 -10.62
CA ALA A 99 8.34 -21.60 -10.37
C ALA A 99 8.17 -20.27 -11.08
N TYR A 100 8.27 -19.17 -10.34
CA TYR A 100 8.13 -17.81 -10.86
C TYR A 100 9.35 -16.98 -10.53
N VAL A 101 9.80 -16.16 -11.49
CA VAL A 101 10.82 -15.15 -11.28
C VAL A 101 10.44 -13.85 -11.98
N ARG A 102 10.64 -12.72 -11.32
CA ARG A 102 10.50 -11.39 -11.89
C ARG A 102 11.73 -10.56 -11.58
N LEU A 103 12.30 -10.01 -12.62
CA LEU A 103 13.45 -9.11 -12.56
C LEU A 103 12.96 -7.69 -12.74
N GLN A 104 13.59 -6.75 -12.05
CA GLN A 104 13.30 -5.32 -12.13
C GLN A 104 14.58 -4.53 -12.28
N THR A 105 14.52 -3.47 -13.07
CA THR A 105 15.49 -2.37 -13.07
C THR A 105 14.73 -1.07 -13.16
N ASP A 106 15.15 -0.05 -12.44
CA ASP A 106 14.49 1.25 -12.45
C ASP A 106 15.47 2.41 -12.54
N TYR A 107 14.95 3.51 -13.01
CA TYR A 107 15.62 4.80 -13.09
C TYR A 107 14.73 5.86 -12.43
N THR A 108 15.32 6.63 -11.56
CA THR A 108 14.67 7.72 -10.85
C THR A 108 15.49 9.00 -10.99
N ASN A 109 14.86 10.13 -11.26
CA ASN A 109 15.53 11.41 -11.38
C ASN A 109 14.64 12.55 -10.87
N PHE A 110 15.28 13.53 -10.23
CA PHE A 110 14.71 14.84 -9.94
C PHE A 110 15.43 15.92 -10.75
N ASN A 111 14.83 17.09 -10.95
CA ASN A 111 15.55 18.24 -11.50
C ASN A 111 16.64 18.69 -10.53
N THR A 112 17.71 19.29 -11.07
CA THR A 112 18.81 19.86 -10.26
C THR A 112 18.27 20.88 -9.27
N GLY A 113 18.65 20.75 -7.99
CA GLY A 113 18.19 21.64 -6.90
C GLY A 113 16.81 21.28 -6.31
N GLU A 114 16.09 20.33 -6.89
CA GLU A 114 14.77 19.88 -6.40
C GLU A 114 14.82 18.62 -5.50
N GLN A 115 16.03 18.16 -5.20
CA GLN A 115 16.25 16.89 -4.52
C GLN A 115 15.93 16.94 -3.04
N PHE A 116 15.73 15.74 -2.50
CA PHE A 116 15.71 15.51 -1.07
C PHE A 116 17.14 15.24 -0.57
N ALA A 117 17.49 15.79 0.58
CA ALA A 117 18.73 15.48 1.30
C ALA A 117 20.03 15.65 0.51
N GLY A 118 20.09 16.54 -0.49
CA GLY A 118 21.32 16.88 -1.20
C GLY A 118 21.84 15.82 -2.17
N ASP A 119 21.02 14.84 -2.52
CA ASP A 119 21.38 13.83 -3.52
C ASP A 119 20.90 14.27 -4.90
N ASP A 120 21.76 14.94 -5.63
CA ASP A 120 21.47 15.58 -6.92
C ASP A 120 21.45 14.59 -8.10
N ASN A 121 21.62 13.32 -7.85
CA ASN A 121 21.94 12.40 -8.92
C ASN A 121 20.73 11.55 -9.34
N ALA A 122 20.62 11.37 -10.64
CA ALA A 122 19.83 10.29 -11.20
C ALA A 122 20.24 8.96 -10.53
N ARG A 123 19.28 8.26 -9.97
CA ARG A 123 19.46 6.92 -9.41
C ARG A 123 19.13 5.90 -10.48
N TYR A 124 20.07 5.06 -10.77
CA TYR A 124 19.85 3.84 -11.54
C TYR A 124 19.98 2.64 -10.60
N ARG A 125 18.92 1.87 -10.51
CA ARG A 125 18.93 0.62 -9.78
C ARG A 125 19.31 -0.51 -10.74
N PRO A 126 20.38 -1.28 -10.48
CA PRO A 126 20.75 -2.40 -11.32
C PRO A 126 19.64 -3.46 -11.34
N ILE A 127 19.76 -4.44 -12.22
CA ILE A 127 18.81 -5.55 -12.30
C ILE A 127 18.77 -6.28 -10.96
N LEU A 128 17.61 -6.34 -10.36
CA LEU A 128 17.32 -7.01 -9.10
C LEU A 128 16.24 -8.09 -9.31
N VAL A 129 16.27 -9.09 -8.46
CA VAL A 129 15.14 -10.01 -8.33
C VAL A 129 14.04 -9.31 -7.53
N ASP A 130 12.99 -8.91 -8.22
CA ASP A 130 11.82 -8.26 -7.61
C ASP A 130 10.91 -9.29 -6.91
N GLN A 131 10.62 -10.41 -7.59
CA GLN A 131 9.94 -11.57 -7.00
C GLN A 131 10.59 -12.86 -7.49
N ALA A 132 10.65 -13.87 -6.64
CA ALA A 132 11.04 -15.22 -7.02
C ALA A 132 10.49 -16.21 -5.99
N TYR A 133 9.61 -17.11 -6.40
CA TYR A 133 8.99 -18.09 -5.50
C TYR A 133 8.71 -19.41 -6.18
N LEU A 134 8.56 -20.42 -5.35
CA LEU A 134 8.05 -21.72 -5.72
C LEU A 134 6.70 -21.95 -5.04
N SER A 135 5.73 -22.49 -5.77
CA SER A 135 4.46 -22.89 -5.17
C SER A 135 4.06 -24.30 -5.62
N ALA A 136 3.22 -24.93 -4.78
CA ALA A 136 2.65 -26.23 -5.03
C ALA A 136 1.16 -26.23 -4.68
N ASP A 137 0.33 -26.69 -5.62
CA ASP A 137 -1.13 -26.74 -5.51
C ASP A 137 -1.60 -28.20 -5.48
N PHE A 138 -2.34 -28.56 -4.44
CA PHE A 138 -2.91 -29.89 -4.26
C PHE A 138 -4.42 -29.77 -4.15
N SER A 139 -5.14 -30.51 -4.96
CA SER A 139 -6.60 -30.56 -4.95
C SER A 139 -7.10 -31.99 -4.77
N TRP A 140 -8.06 -32.18 -3.87
CA TRP A 140 -8.77 -33.43 -3.67
C TRP A 140 -10.19 -33.15 -3.22
N ASP A 141 -11.16 -33.75 -3.88
CA ASP A 141 -12.59 -33.48 -3.70
C ASP A 141 -12.89 -31.93 -3.75
N GLU A 142 -13.44 -31.38 -2.68
CA GLU A 142 -13.74 -29.96 -2.54
C GLU A 142 -12.60 -29.17 -1.85
N THR A 143 -11.48 -29.80 -1.62
CA THR A 143 -10.36 -29.20 -0.86
C THR A 143 -9.25 -28.75 -1.81
N LEU A 144 -8.78 -27.53 -1.62
CA LEU A 144 -7.58 -26.98 -2.24
C LEU A 144 -6.57 -26.64 -1.15
N LEU A 145 -5.34 -27.12 -1.31
CA LEU A 145 -4.20 -26.75 -0.48
C LEU A 145 -3.12 -26.15 -1.39
N LYS A 146 -2.68 -24.95 -1.08
CA LYS A 146 -1.57 -24.28 -1.77
C LYS A 146 -0.48 -23.97 -0.76
N ALA A 147 0.77 -24.25 -1.12
CA ALA A 147 1.94 -23.83 -0.38
C ALA A 147 2.84 -23.01 -1.30
N SER A 148 3.39 -21.90 -0.81
CA SER A 148 4.33 -21.07 -1.54
C SER A 148 5.47 -20.63 -0.64
N ALA A 149 6.65 -20.41 -1.22
CA ALA A 149 7.80 -19.86 -0.50
C ALA A 149 8.75 -19.15 -1.46
N GLY A 150 9.26 -18.00 -1.02
CA GLY A 150 10.21 -17.20 -1.79
C GLY A 150 10.15 -15.73 -1.46
N LYS A 151 10.50 -14.91 -2.44
CA LYS A 151 10.30 -13.46 -2.42
C LYS A 151 9.01 -13.16 -3.18
N GLU A 152 7.93 -12.90 -2.47
CA GLU A 152 6.60 -12.76 -3.06
C GLU A 152 5.79 -11.65 -2.41
N PHE A 153 4.69 -11.26 -3.06
CA PHE A 153 3.78 -10.25 -2.55
C PHE A 153 2.81 -10.87 -1.53
N GLU A 154 2.77 -10.29 -0.34
CA GLU A 154 1.93 -10.70 0.76
C GLU A 154 0.96 -9.60 1.17
N SER A 155 -0.27 -9.96 1.52
CA SER A 155 -1.24 -9.04 2.11
C SER A 155 -2.12 -9.76 3.13
N ILE A 156 -2.61 -9.05 4.14
CA ILE A 156 -3.54 -9.55 5.15
C ILE A 156 -4.75 -8.62 5.20
N GLY A 157 -5.95 -9.19 5.21
CA GLY A 157 -7.22 -8.48 5.16
C GLY A 157 -7.35 -7.67 3.86
N ARG A 158 -7.72 -6.40 3.98
CA ARG A 158 -7.76 -5.45 2.86
C ARG A 158 -6.41 -4.81 2.53
N GLY A 159 -5.34 -5.31 3.11
CA GLY A 159 -4.00 -4.76 2.96
C GLY A 159 -3.66 -3.66 3.98
N LEU A 160 -4.47 -3.49 5.02
CA LEU A 160 -4.17 -2.54 6.09
C LEU A 160 -3.01 -3.03 6.97
N LEU A 161 -3.02 -4.31 7.38
CA LEU A 161 -2.00 -4.85 8.29
C LEU A 161 -0.67 -5.13 7.60
N LEU A 162 -0.73 -5.79 6.46
CA LEU A 162 0.44 -6.17 5.67
C LEU A 162 0.08 -6.03 4.18
N ASN A 163 0.94 -5.38 3.40
CA ASN A 163 0.73 -5.21 1.96
C ASN A 163 2.05 -4.83 1.28
N GLY A 164 2.79 -5.83 0.80
CA GLY A 164 4.10 -5.58 0.21
C GLY A 164 4.80 -6.85 -0.25
N VAL A 165 6.01 -6.70 -0.74
CA VAL A 165 6.88 -7.82 -1.14
C VAL A 165 7.80 -8.19 0.03
N TYR A 166 7.84 -9.47 0.37
CA TYR A 166 8.59 -10.00 1.51
C TYR A 166 9.34 -11.28 1.12
N TYR A 167 10.36 -11.64 1.86
CA TYR A 167 10.81 -13.02 1.93
C TYR A 167 9.79 -13.78 2.77
N SER A 168 9.00 -14.66 2.16
CA SER A 168 7.86 -15.28 2.82
C SER A 168 7.69 -16.76 2.49
N GLY A 169 6.89 -17.40 3.30
CA GLY A 169 6.30 -18.68 3.01
C GLY A 169 4.88 -18.71 3.55
N HIS A 170 3.94 -19.20 2.76
CA HIS A 170 2.57 -19.33 3.18
C HIS A 170 1.94 -20.67 2.79
N VAL A 171 0.94 -21.06 3.56
CA VAL A 171 0.04 -22.18 3.25
C VAL A 171 -1.38 -21.67 3.27
N SER A 172 -2.12 -21.92 2.19
CA SER A 172 -3.54 -21.61 2.05
C SER A 172 -4.34 -22.88 1.90
N TRP A 173 -5.44 -22.96 2.59
CA TRP A 173 -6.38 -24.07 2.54
C TRP A 173 -7.79 -23.55 2.24
N ALA A 174 -8.52 -24.22 1.36
CA ALA A 174 -9.93 -23.93 1.08
C ALA A 174 -10.72 -25.21 1.00
N CYS A 175 -11.92 -25.25 1.62
CA CYS A 175 -12.85 -26.36 1.59
C CYS A 175 -14.29 -25.86 1.73
N GLY A 176 -15.09 -26.03 0.69
CA GLY A 176 -16.46 -25.52 0.65
C GLY A 176 -16.53 -24.01 0.94
N PRO A 177 -17.30 -23.57 1.97
CA PRO A 177 -17.43 -22.16 2.29
C PRO A 177 -16.28 -21.59 3.13
N PHE A 178 -15.30 -22.39 3.53
CA PHE A 178 -14.21 -21.98 4.41
C PHE A 178 -12.89 -21.88 3.67
N SER A 179 -12.13 -20.86 3.96
CA SER A 179 -10.71 -20.79 3.59
C SER A 179 -9.88 -20.27 4.76
N ALA A 180 -8.63 -20.69 4.80
CA ALA A 180 -7.67 -20.23 5.80
C ALA A 180 -6.30 -20.08 5.17
N ARG A 181 -5.52 -19.11 5.64
CA ARG A 181 -4.15 -18.88 5.23
C ARG A 181 -3.29 -18.61 6.45
N ALA A 182 -2.11 -19.20 6.47
CA ALA A 182 -1.07 -18.91 7.43
C ALA A 182 0.20 -18.51 6.68
N LEU A 183 0.90 -17.48 7.14
CA LEU A 183 2.13 -17.00 6.54
C LEU A 183 3.19 -16.68 7.59
N VAL A 184 4.44 -16.78 7.18
CA VAL A 184 5.59 -16.18 7.84
C VAL A 184 6.30 -15.32 6.81
N ALA A 185 6.79 -14.15 7.22
CA ALA A 185 7.44 -13.22 6.31
C ALA A 185 8.56 -12.45 7.01
N HIS A 186 9.49 -11.93 6.24
CA HIS A 186 10.56 -11.05 6.70
C HIS A 186 10.72 -9.92 5.69
N THR A 187 10.98 -8.70 6.18
CA THR A 187 11.28 -7.55 5.31
C THR A 187 12.49 -7.82 4.42
N ILE A 188 12.54 -7.16 3.28
CA ILE A 188 13.68 -7.20 2.41
C ILE A 188 14.77 -6.33 3.01
N ILE A 189 15.96 -6.90 3.23
CA ILE A 189 17.12 -6.19 3.75
C ILE A 189 17.47 -5.04 2.80
N HIS A 190 17.81 -3.88 3.38
CA HIS A 190 18.08 -2.60 2.69
C HIS A 190 16.86 -1.90 2.10
N ASP A 191 15.65 -2.30 2.46
CA ASP A 191 14.45 -1.49 2.24
C ASP A 191 14.22 -0.50 3.39
N ASP A 192 13.39 0.51 3.14
CA ASP A 192 13.05 1.53 4.13
C ASP A 192 12.21 0.94 5.27
N ASP A 193 12.54 1.25 6.51
CA ASP A 193 11.77 0.84 7.68
C ASP A 193 10.53 1.73 7.87
N VAL A 194 9.52 1.19 8.55
CA VAL A 194 8.33 1.93 8.96
C VAL A 194 8.68 3.02 9.98
N ASP A 195 9.68 2.77 10.83
CA ASP A 195 10.22 3.74 11.76
C ASP A 195 11.37 4.53 11.11
N GLN A 196 11.11 5.80 10.88
CA GLN A 196 12.02 6.70 10.21
C GLN A 196 13.01 7.40 11.15
N THR A 197 12.92 7.16 12.44
CA THR A 197 13.84 7.71 13.44
C THR A 197 14.99 6.78 13.79
N LEU A 198 14.96 5.57 13.26
CA LEU A 198 16.09 4.64 13.36
C LEU A 198 17.40 5.31 12.91
N PRO A 199 18.53 5.00 13.55
CA PRO A 199 19.85 5.44 13.07
C PRO A 199 20.13 5.05 11.62
N ASN A 200 19.60 3.91 11.18
CA ASN A 200 19.67 3.46 9.80
C ASN A 200 18.27 3.03 9.28
N PRO A 201 17.39 4.00 8.94
CA PRO A 201 16.02 3.69 8.52
C PRO A 201 15.91 3.00 7.16
N ARG A 202 17.03 2.78 6.47
CA ARG A 202 17.11 2.06 5.18
C ARG A 202 17.63 0.62 5.32
N ASP A 203 17.48 0.03 6.47
CA ASP A 203 17.95 -1.34 6.73
C ASP A 203 16.96 -2.02 7.67
N THR A 204 15.76 -2.28 7.15
CA THR A 204 14.68 -2.88 7.92
C THR A 204 14.91 -4.36 8.19
N HIS A 205 14.74 -4.77 9.45
CA HIS A 205 14.82 -6.15 9.89
C HIS A 205 13.60 -6.51 10.74
N ARG A 206 12.46 -6.79 10.09
CA ARG A 206 11.22 -7.15 10.77
C ARG A 206 10.69 -8.51 10.30
N GLY A 207 10.31 -9.34 11.26
CA GLY A 207 9.67 -10.62 11.00
C GLY A 207 8.18 -10.57 11.28
N PHE A 208 7.41 -11.32 10.53
CA PHE A 208 5.97 -11.40 10.63
C PHE A 208 5.50 -12.85 10.67
N ALA A 209 4.47 -13.11 11.47
CA ALA A 209 3.69 -14.33 11.40
C ALA A 209 2.20 -13.96 11.34
N GLY A 210 1.50 -14.39 10.31
CA GLY A 210 0.12 -14.00 10.05
C GLY A 210 -0.81 -15.17 9.80
N VAL A 211 -2.07 -14.98 10.17
CA VAL A 211 -3.16 -15.92 9.86
C VAL A 211 -4.39 -15.14 9.39
N GLU A 212 -5.13 -15.71 8.46
CA GLU A 212 -6.43 -15.23 8.00
C GLU A 212 -7.36 -16.40 7.80
N GLY A 213 -8.61 -16.27 8.18
CA GLY A 213 -9.65 -17.27 7.99
C GLY A 213 -10.92 -16.62 7.48
N ASP A 214 -11.46 -17.12 6.37
CA ASP A 214 -12.67 -16.63 5.73
C ASP A 214 -13.80 -17.66 5.85
N TRP A 215 -15.01 -17.14 5.99
CA TRP A 215 -16.25 -17.91 5.93
C TRP A 215 -17.25 -17.23 4.99
N LYS A 216 -17.58 -17.92 3.90
CA LYS A 216 -18.66 -17.54 2.99
C LYS A 216 -19.99 -18.04 3.55
N PHE A 217 -20.71 -17.19 4.26
CA PHE A 217 -21.89 -17.62 5.03
C PHE A 217 -23.22 -17.49 4.27
N SER A 218 -23.28 -16.70 3.20
CA SER A 218 -24.48 -16.52 2.38
C SER A 218 -24.10 -15.94 1.03
N GLY A 219 -24.28 -16.72 -0.05
CA GLY A 219 -24.08 -16.23 -1.42
C GLY A 219 -22.77 -15.45 -1.59
N ASP A 220 -22.90 -14.14 -1.63
CA ASP A 220 -21.79 -13.22 -1.89
C ASP A 220 -21.19 -12.60 -0.62
N HIS A 221 -21.60 -13.04 0.57
CA HIS A 221 -21.09 -12.50 1.82
C HIS A 221 -19.98 -13.35 2.41
N THR A 222 -18.86 -12.72 2.74
CA THR A 222 -17.72 -13.32 3.42
C THR A 222 -17.45 -12.56 4.72
N PHE A 223 -17.39 -13.29 5.82
CA PHE A 223 -16.84 -12.84 7.08
C PHE A 223 -15.42 -13.36 7.19
N TYR A 224 -14.50 -12.57 7.73
CA TYR A 224 -13.12 -13.00 7.96
C TYR A 224 -12.57 -12.50 9.29
N VAL A 225 -11.62 -13.28 9.80
CA VAL A 225 -10.82 -12.95 10.97
C VAL A 225 -9.35 -13.03 10.60
N MET A 226 -8.53 -12.18 11.21
CA MET A 226 -7.11 -12.13 10.92
C MET A 226 -6.29 -11.81 12.15
N GLY A 227 -5.06 -12.26 12.15
CA GLY A 227 -4.06 -11.94 13.16
C GLY A 227 -2.68 -11.77 12.52
N LEU A 228 -1.89 -10.87 13.05
CA LEU A 228 -0.51 -10.65 12.65
C LEU A 228 0.33 -10.40 13.92
N VAL A 229 1.43 -11.11 14.02
CA VAL A 229 2.48 -10.85 15.01
C VAL A 229 3.66 -10.27 14.26
N GLU A 230 4.17 -9.15 14.73
CA GLU A 230 5.38 -8.52 14.22
C GLU A 230 6.47 -8.55 15.28
N HIS A 231 7.69 -8.81 14.88
CA HIS A 231 8.86 -8.73 15.73
C HIS A 231 9.96 -7.93 15.06
N ASP A 232 10.44 -6.93 15.77
CA ASP A 232 11.51 -6.05 15.38
C ASP A 232 12.87 -6.67 15.74
N PHE A 233 13.68 -6.97 14.71
CA PHE A 233 15.05 -7.48 14.87
C PHE A 233 16.11 -6.40 14.73
N ASN A 234 15.71 -5.14 14.57
CA ASN A 234 16.61 -3.98 14.44
C ASN A 234 17.26 -3.62 15.79
N ASN A 235 17.83 -4.34 16.52
CA ASN A 235 18.41 -4.13 17.87
C ASN A 235 19.19 -2.80 18.03
N GLU A 236 18.66 -1.69 17.56
CA GLU A 236 19.31 -0.40 17.56
C GLU A 236 19.10 0.31 18.88
N GLU A 237 20.20 0.65 19.55
CA GLU A 237 20.20 1.42 20.77
C GLU A 237 21.43 2.32 20.90
N ASN A 238 21.28 3.38 21.66
CA ASN A 238 22.38 4.21 22.12
C ASN A 238 22.35 4.35 23.66
N ALA A 239 23.19 5.24 24.22
CA ALA A 239 23.25 5.43 25.68
C ALA A 239 21.90 5.83 26.32
N PHE A 240 21.01 6.48 25.55
CA PHE A 240 19.80 7.15 26.07
C PHE A 240 18.50 6.64 25.42
N GLN A 241 18.56 6.00 24.27
CA GLN A 241 17.41 5.66 23.45
C GLN A 241 17.51 4.22 22.95
N LYS A 242 16.38 3.54 22.91
CA LYS A 242 16.14 2.28 22.22
C LYS A 242 15.08 2.51 21.13
N TRP A 243 15.14 1.76 20.02
CA TRP A 243 14.22 1.88 18.89
C TRP A 243 13.49 0.57 18.58
N ASP A 244 13.00 -0.10 19.60
CA ASP A 244 12.24 -1.33 19.40
C ASP A 244 10.75 -1.01 19.22
N TYR A 245 10.14 -1.64 18.25
CA TYR A 245 8.70 -1.63 18.04
C TYR A 245 8.24 -3.04 17.73
N ASN A 246 7.47 -3.65 18.63
CA ASN A 246 6.93 -4.99 18.49
C ASN A 246 5.43 -4.92 18.64
N ALA A 247 4.70 -5.20 17.56
CA ALA A 247 3.26 -5.04 17.49
C ALA A 247 2.54 -6.33 17.09
N ASP A 248 1.47 -6.61 17.79
CA ASP A 248 0.55 -7.70 17.50
C ASP A 248 -0.80 -7.12 17.09
N TYR A 249 -1.45 -7.75 16.13
CA TYR A 249 -2.72 -7.29 15.58
C TYR A 249 -3.74 -8.41 15.58
N VAL A 250 -4.98 -8.06 15.93
CA VAL A 250 -6.14 -8.90 15.72
C VAL A 250 -7.22 -8.09 15.02
N GLY A 251 -7.77 -8.64 13.95
CA GLY A 251 -8.79 -7.95 13.16
C GLY A 251 -9.91 -8.88 12.75
N LEU A 252 -11.00 -8.25 12.37
CA LEU A 252 -12.16 -8.90 11.79
C LEU A 252 -12.75 -8.02 10.68
N GLY A 253 -13.38 -8.66 9.72
CA GLY A 253 -14.03 -7.92 8.65
C GLY A 253 -15.15 -8.71 7.99
N ALA A 254 -15.88 -8.00 7.16
CA ALA A 254 -16.91 -8.59 6.32
C ALA A 254 -16.96 -7.85 4.98
N ARG A 255 -17.24 -8.58 3.92
CA ARG A 255 -17.40 -8.05 2.55
C ARG A 255 -18.50 -8.80 1.82
N GLY A 256 -19.15 -8.14 0.89
CA GLY A 256 -20.21 -8.77 0.10
C GLY A 256 -21.07 -7.77 -0.64
N ASN A 257 -22.22 -8.25 -1.14
CA ASN A 257 -23.19 -7.44 -1.86
C ASN A 257 -24.40 -7.20 -0.97
N VAL A 258 -24.72 -5.93 -0.68
CA VAL A 258 -25.96 -5.57 0.07
C VAL A 258 -27.18 -5.83 -0.81
N ILE A 259 -27.10 -5.38 -2.05
CA ILE A 259 -28.07 -5.61 -3.14
C ILE A 259 -27.25 -5.77 -4.42
N GLU A 260 -27.91 -6.12 -5.52
CA GLU A 260 -27.28 -6.16 -6.83
C GLU A 260 -26.53 -4.85 -7.12
N ASN A 261 -25.25 -4.93 -7.47
CA ASN A 261 -24.34 -3.81 -7.78
C ASN A 261 -23.96 -2.88 -6.61
N LEU A 262 -24.37 -3.16 -5.37
CA LEU A 262 -23.91 -2.43 -4.18
C LEU A 262 -23.07 -3.33 -3.31
N PHE A 263 -21.77 -3.10 -3.35
CA PHE A 263 -20.76 -3.83 -2.60
C PHE A 263 -20.43 -3.09 -1.31
N TYR A 264 -20.11 -3.86 -0.28
CA TYR A 264 -19.57 -3.30 0.96
C TYR A 264 -18.34 -4.06 1.40
N ALA A 265 -17.45 -3.36 2.10
CA ALA A 265 -16.41 -3.98 2.89
C ALA A 265 -16.21 -3.19 4.19
N VAL A 266 -16.10 -3.91 5.30
CA VAL A 266 -15.79 -3.35 6.61
C VAL A 266 -14.67 -4.16 7.24
N GLU A 267 -13.73 -3.46 7.88
CA GLU A 267 -12.61 -4.06 8.59
C GLU A 267 -12.32 -3.26 9.85
N ALA A 268 -12.05 -3.94 10.94
CA ALA A 268 -11.65 -3.36 12.22
C ALA A 268 -10.47 -4.14 12.79
N VAL A 269 -9.49 -3.42 13.30
CA VAL A 269 -8.22 -3.97 13.78
C VAL A 269 -7.89 -3.34 15.12
N THR A 270 -7.47 -4.15 16.08
CA THR A 270 -6.82 -3.70 17.32
C THR A 270 -5.35 -4.06 17.25
N GLU A 271 -4.52 -3.14 17.72
CA GLU A 271 -3.07 -3.26 17.84
C GLU A 271 -2.69 -3.26 19.31
N PHE A 272 -1.80 -4.16 19.70
CA PHE A 272 -1.24 -4.28 21.05
C PHE A 272 0.21 -4.76 20.95
N GLY A 273 0.99 -4.51 22.00
CA GLY A 273 2.41 -4.85 21.99
C GLY A 273 3.23 -3.91 22.83
N ARG A 274 4.44 -3.62 22.39
CA ARG A 274 5.36 -2.71 23.08
C ARG A 274 6.16 -1.88 22.09
N SER A 275 6.26 -0.57 22.38
CA SER A 275 7.10 0.39 21.67
C SER A 275 8.10 1.05 22.61
N ALA A 276 9.26 1.45 22.12
CA ALA A 276 10.21 2.21 22.90
C ALA A 276 9.72 3.65 23.10
N ALA A 277 9.90 4.20 24.32
CA ALA A 277 9.55 5.58 24.61
C ALA A 277 10.62 6.56 24.12
N ALA A 278 10.19 7.77 23.76
CA ALA A 278 11.05 8.85 23.28
C ALA A 278 12.12 9.23 24.31
N GLY A 279 13.39 9.28 23.88
CA GLY A 279 14.52 9.65 24.72
C GLY A 279 14.77 8.68 25.90
N SER A 280 14.31 7.43 25.80
CA SER A 280 14.35 6.44 26.87
C SER A 280 14.65 5.04 26.33
N LYS A 281 15.08 4.15 27.24
CA LYS A 281 15.15 2.69 26.98
C LYS A 281 13.94 1.93 27.52
N GLN A 282 12.95 2.66 28.01
CA GLN A 282 11.73 2.08 28.57
C GLN A 282 10.80 1.65 27.44
N MET A 283 10.20 0.46 27.59
CA MET A 283 9.20 -0.07 26.65
C MET A 283 7.80 0.20 27.21
N GLU A 284 7.01 0.90 26.43
CA GLU A 284 5.62 1.23 26.76
C GLU A 284 4.64 0.26 26.08
N THR A 285 3.44 0.16 26.63
CA THR A 285 2.40 -0.72 26.10
C THR A 285 1.65 -0.06 24.95
N ILE A 286 1.59 -0.69 23.81
CA ILE A 286 0.74 -0.30 22.68
C ILE A 286 -0.70 -0.72 22.96
N GLN A 287 -1.65 0.18 22.65
CA GLN A 287 -3.09 -0.08 22.67
C GLN A 287 -3.78 0.81 21.65
N ALA A 288 -3.78 0.40 20.39
CA ALA A 288 -4.27 1.21 19.29
C ALA A 288 -5.37 0.49 18.49
N PHE A 289 -6.06 1.23 17.62
CA PHE A 289 -7.19 0.72 16.87
C PHE A 289 -7.31 1.40 15.51
N ALA A 290 -7.71 0.62 14.48
CA ALA A 290 -8.07 1.13 13.17
C ALA A 290 -9.34 0.49 12.64
N ALA A 291 -10.05 1.21 11.75
CA ALA A 291 -11.22 0.67 11.07
C ALA A 291 -11.37 1.28 9.68
N THR A 292 -11.91 0.49 8.75
CA THR A 292 -12.27 0.93 7.40
C THR A 292 -13.67 0.47 7.05
N LEU A 293 -14.41 1.29 6.31
CA LEU A 293 -15.71 0.97 5.74
C LEU A 293 -15.74 1.48 4.30
N SER A 294 -16.09 0.64 3.33
CA SER A 294 -16.37 1.06 1.96
C SER A 294 -17.74 0.61 1.49
N LEU A 295 -18.35 1.43 0.64
CA LEU A 295 -19.56 1.15 -0.12
C LEU A 295 -19.28 1.52 -1.58
N ASP A 296 -19.45 0.58 -2.48
CA ASP A 296 -19.18 0.74 -3.90
C ASP A 296 -20.43 0.38 -4.68
N TYR A 297 -20.97 1.32 -5.46
CA TYR A 297 -22.14 1.11 -6.31
C TYR A 297 -21.77 1.21 -7.80
N LEU A 298 -22.15 0.20 -8.58
CA LEU A 298 -21.89 0.11 -10.01
C LEU A 298 -23.21 0.18 -10.78
N TRP A 299 -23.39 1.20 -11.65
CA TRP A 299 -24.54 1.27 -12.55
C TRP A 299 -24.30 0.43 -13.80
N ARG A 300 -25.31 -0.34 -14.20
CA ARG A 300 -25.29 -1.12 -15.44
C ARG A 300 -25.95 -0.33 -16.58
N VAL A 301 -25.27 0.72 -17.01
CA VAL A 301 -25.65 1.56 -18.17
C VAL A 301 -24.42 1.73 -19.06
N ASP A 302 -24.64 2.21 -20.28
CA ASP A 302 -23.61 2.28 -21.33
C ASP A 302 -22.28 2.97 -20.92
N THR A 303 -22.32 3.88 -19.97
CA THR A 303 -21.09 4.56 -19.47
C THR A 303 -20.52 3.95 -18.20
N SER A 304 -21.10 2.85 -17.72
CA SER A 304 -20.67 2.06 -16.56
C SER A 304 -20.22 2.91 -15.35
N PRO A 305 -21.01 3.92 -14.91
CA PRO A 305 -20.56 4.78 -13.82
C PRO A 305 -20.49 4.03 -12.50
N SER A 306 -19.52 4.43 -11.67
CA SER A 306 -19.34 3.92 -10.31
C SER A 306 -19.42 5.06 -9.30
N PHE A 307 -19.85 4.72 -8.09
CA PHE A 307 -19.81 5.60 -6.94
C PHE A 307 -19.15 4.86 -5.79
N GLN A 308 -18.27 5.54 -5.06
CA GLN A 308 -17.57 4.99 -3.92
C GLN A 308 -17.67 5.95 -2.73
N LEU A 309 -18.05 5.39 -1.58
CA LEU A 309 -17.99 6.05 -0.28
C LEU A 309 -17.07 5.23 0.60
N GLU A 310 -16.04 5.86 1.18
CA GLU A 310 -15.12 5.19 2.07
C GLU A 310 -14.85 6.04 3.31
N TYR A 311 -14.83 5.38 4.46
CA TYR A 311 -14.41 5.96 5.72
C TYR A 311 -13.28 5.13 6.30
N MET A 312 -12.20 5.81 6.69
CA MET A 312 -11.02 5.20 7.29
C MET A 312 -10.70 5.92 8.59
N PHE A 313 -10.28 5.16 9.59
CA PHE A 313 -9.96 5.63 10.93
C PHE A 313 -8.70 4.93 11.45
N GLY A 314 -7.76 5.72 11.98
CA GLY A 314 -6.63 5.24 12.77
C GLY A 314 -6.52 6.05 14.05
N SER A 315 -6.45 5.38 15.21
CA SER A 315 -6.29 6.03 16.51
C SER A 315 -4.99 6.84 16.60
N GLY A 316 -4.98 7.84 17.47
CA GLY A 316 -3.84 8.72 17.73
C GLY A 316 -3.56 8.83 19.21
N ASP A 317 -2.37 9.30 19.55
CA ASP A 317 -1.89 9.49 20.90
C ASP A 317 -1.51 10.95 21.15
N LYS A 318 -2.12 11.57 22.16
CA LYS A 318 -1.87 12.99 22.49
C LYS A 318 -0.42 13.28 22.92
N ASP A 319 0.29 12.25 23.36
CA ASP A 319 1.65 12.33 23.87
C ASP A 319 2.71 12.03 22.79
N ARG A 320 2.29 11.62 21.59
CA ARG A 320 3.16 11.37 20.44
C ARG A 320 3.53 12.67 19.72
N THR A 321 4.77 12.75 19.27
CA THR A 321 5.29 13.87 18.47
C THR A 321 5.32 13.58 16.97
N SER A 322 5.27 12.29 16.61
CA SER A 322 5.24 11.84 15.20
C SER A 322 4.61 10.47 15.11
N VAL A 323 3.79 10.24 14.08
CA VAL A 323 3.17 8.93 13.78
C VAL A 323 4.05 8.03 12.91
N THR A 324 5.11 8.57 12.31
CA THR A 324 6.08 7.81 11.51
C THR A 324 7.31 7.41 12.31
N ASP A 325 7.29 7.67 13.60
CA ASP A 325 8.40 7.57 14.51
C ASP A 325 7.97 6.69 15.69
N ALA A 326 8.26 5.41 15.62
CA ALA A 326 7.86 4.46 16.64
C ALA A 326 8.57 4.70 17.96
N ALA A 327 9.82 5.21 17.96
CA ALA A 327 10.61 5.40 19.16
C ALA A 327 10.49 6.81 19.75
N ALA A 328 10.52 7.86 18.93
CA ALA A 328 10.39 9.24 19.43
C ALA A 328 8.94 9.67 19.61
N GLY A 329 7.99 8.80 19.26
CA GLY A 329 6.58 9.13 19.28
C GLY A 329 5.98 9.19 20.67
N ASN A 330 6.24 8.24 21.54
CA ASN A 330 5.51 8.07 22.80
C ASN A 330 6.26 8.65 24.00
N ALA A 331 5.53 9.26 24.94
CA ALA A 331 6.13 9.74 26.19
C ALA A 331 6.35 8.57 27.18
N ALA A 332 7.50 8.58 27.87
CA ALA A 332 7.82 7.55 28.86
C ALA A 332 6.80 7.52 30.03
N GLY A 333 6.33 6.32 30.36
CA GLY A 333 5.35 6.08 31.42
C GLY A 333 3.90 6.23 30.98
N THR A 334 3.63 6.39 29.66
CA THR A 334 2.28 6.43 29.10
C THR A 334 2.06 5.28 28.11
N LYS A 335 0.79 4.96 27.80
CA LYS A 335 0.48 3.98 26.77
C LYS A 335 0.62 4.61 25.38
N ASP A 336 1.10 3.84 24.44
CA ASP A 336 1.09 4.21 23.03
C ASP A 336 -0.29 3.89 22.42
N LEU A 337 -1.05 4.93 22.07
CA LEU A 337 -2.39 4.82 21.49
C LEU A 337 -2.42 5.12 19.98
N GLY A 338 -1.28 5.47 19.39
CA GLY A 338 -1.16 5.77 17.96
C GLY A 338 -1.10 4.49 17.14
N PHE A 339 -2.08 4.28 16.24
CA PHE A 339 -2.10 3.14 15.36
C PHE A 339 -0.97 3.22 14.32
N LEU A 340 -0.25 2.13 14.14
CA LEU A 340 0.76 1.98 13.10
C LEU A 340 0.56 0.64 12.39
N SER A 341 0.61 0.61 11.06
CA SER A 341 0.48 -0.61 10.26
C SER A 341 1.61 -0.74 9.24
N PHE A 342 1.86 -1.98 8.83
CA PHE A 342 2.83 -2.34 7.78
C PHE A 342 2.17 -2.48 6.40
N GLY A 343 0.88 -2.21 6.35
CA GLY A 343 0.11 -2.19 5.13
C GLY A 343 -0.09 -0.79 4.57
N TYR A 344 -0.84 -0.73 3.49
CA TYR A 344 -1.06 0.47 2.74
C TYR A 344 -2.50 0.59 2.23
N LEU A 345 -3.06 1.79 2.39
CA LEU A 345 -4.34 2.18 1.80
C LEU A 345 -4.15 3.45 0.96
N GLN A 346 -4.92 3.60 -0.11
CA GLN A 346 -4.90 4.83 -0.90
C GLN A 346 -5.70 5.92 -0.17
N THR A 347 -5.01 6.96 0.26
CA THR A 347 -5.55 8.02 1.10
C THR A 347 -5.51 9.41 0.47
N GLY A 348 -5.25 9.50 -0.84
CA GLY A 348 -5.16 10.72 -1.65
C GLY A 348 -3.94 10.70 -2.58
N PHE A 349 -3.83 11.67 -3.50
CA PHE A 349 -2.67 11.84 -4.39
C PHE A 349 -1.68 12.88 -3.88
N SER A 350 -2.17 13.94 -3.24
CA SER A 350 -1.35 15.08 -2.83
C SER A 350 -0.92 15.01 -1.37
N LEU A 351 -1.82 14.74 -0.43
CA LEU A 351 -1.48 14.62 1.00
C LEU A 351 -0.99 13.21 1.35
N PHE A 352 -1.72 12.19 0.95
CA PHE A 352 -1.36 10.79 1.08
C PHE A 352 -0.98 10.33 2.50
N PRO A 353 -1.79 10.59 3.53
CA PRO A 353 -1.42 10.29 4.90
C PRO A 353 -1.50 8.79 5.20
N ARG A 354 -0.63 8.29 6.11
CA ARG A 354 -0.81 6.99 6.75
C ARG A 354 -2.07 7.00 7.62
N LEU A 355 -2.67 5.84 7.85
CA LEU A 355 -3.84 5.69 8.70
C LEU A 355 -3.43 5.68 10.17
N SER A 356 -3.01 6.83 10.67
CA SER A 356 -2.58 7.05 12.05
C SER A 356 -2.98 8.46 12.48
N ASN A 357 -3.59 8.60 13.65
CA ASN A 357 -4.14 9.85 14.18
C ASN A 357 -5.12 10.55 13.22
N ILE A 358 -5.90 9.82 12.44
CA ILE A 358 -6.69 10.41 11.37
C ILE A 358 -8.06 9.76 11.16
N HIS A 359 -9.03 10.61 10.84
CA HIS A 359 -10.27 10.26 10.16
C HIS A 359 -10.17 10.70 8.71
N ILE A 360 -10.51 9.82 7.78
CA ILE A 360 -10.59 10.10 6.34
C ILE A 360 -11.98 9.73 5.85
N LEU A 361 -12.68 10.68 5.28
CA LEU A 361 -13.90 10.43 4.52
C LEU A 361 -13.59 10.66 3.05
N ARG A 362 -13.79 9.64 2.22
CA ARG A 362 -13.63 9.69 0.77
C ARG A 362 -14.98 9.49 0.08
N VAL A 363 -15.27 10.35 -0.87
CA VAL A 363 -16.40 10.20 -1.79
C VAL A 363 -15.86 10.31 -3.20
N GLY A 364 -16.09 9.30 -4.01
CA GLY A 364 -15.52 9.27 -5.37
C GLY A 364 -16.42 8.55 -6.36
N GLY A 365 -15.98 8.54 -7.60
CA GLY A 365 -16.63 7.79 -8.67
C GLY A 365 -15.88 7.91 -9.98
N ALA A 366 -16.22 7.04 -10.90
CA ALA A 366 -15.62 6.99 -12.23
C ALA A 366 -16.66 6.57 -13.27
N PHE A 367 -16.38 6.81 -14.53
CA PHE A 367 -17.23 6.41 -15.65
C PHE A 367 -16.43 6.30 -16.94
N HIS A 368 -16.99 5.59 -17.94
CA HIS A 368 -16.42 5.39 -19.26
C HIS A 368 -17.14 6.27 -20.31
N PRO A 369 -16.70 7.52 -20.53
CA PRO A 369 -17.46 8.49 -21.34
C PRO A 369 -17.59 8.09 -22.82
N LEU A 370 -16.69 7.26 -23.33
CA LEU A 370 -16.60 6.88 -24.73
C LEU A 370 -16.74 5.36 -24.96
N GLU A 371 -17.52 4.67 -24.13
CA GLU A 371 -17.68 3.22 -24.19
C GLU A 371 -18.18 2.72 -25.56
N SER A 372 -18.98 3.54 -26.27
CA SER A 372 -19.45 3.24 -27.63
C SER A 372 -18.41 3.45 -28.74
N VAL A 373 -17.24 4.02 -28.42
CA VAL A 373 -16.18 4.31 -29.39
C VAL A 373 -15.07 3.28 -29.23
N ASP A 374 -14.90 2.39 -30.20
CA ASP A 374 -14.03 1.22 -30.08
C ASP A 374 -12.61 1.50 -29.56
N PHE A 375 -11.92 2.52 -30.08
CA PHE A 375 -10.55 2.82 -29.63
C PHE A 375 -10.49 3.47 -28.24
N ALA A 376 -11.59 4.03 -27.74
CA ALA A 376 -11.67 4.77 -26.48
C ALA A 376 -12.63 4.13 -25.47
N ARG A 377 -13.16 2.93 -25.75
CA ARG A 377 -14.12 2.25 -24.86
C ARG A 377 -13.59 2.04 -23.43
N ASN A 378 -12.27 1.85 -23.31
CA ASN A 378 -11.59 1.62 -22.05
C ASN A 378 -11.02 2.93 -21.41
N LEU A 379 -11.45 4.11 -21.93
CA LEU A 379 -11.13 5.38 -21.29
C LEU A 379 -12.02 5.55 -20.07
N GLU A 380 -11.40 5.61 -18.90
CA GLU A 380 -12.05 5.88 -17.62
C GLU A 380 -11.66 7.28 -17.12
N LEU A 381 -12.65 8.05 -16.71
CA LEU A 381 -12.48 9.32 -16.02
C LEU A 381 -13.07 9.20 -14.62
N GLY A 382 -12.36 9.70 -13.63
CA GLY A 382 -12.85 9.66 -12.27
C GLY A 382 -12.39 10.84 -11.43
N ALA A 383 -13.08 11.00 -10.30
CA ALA A 383 -12.80 12.01 -9.29
C ALA A 383 -13.04 11.45 -7.89
N ALA A 384 -12.29 11.96 -6.92
CA ALA A 384 -12.52 11.70 -5.51
C ALA A 384 -12.36 12.99 -4.69
N PHE A 385 -13.18 13.13 -3.67
CA PHE A 385 -13.07 14.17 -2.66
C PHE A 385 -12.71 13.52 -1.34
N TYR A 386 -11.76 14.10 -0.61
CA TYR A 386 -11.34 13.66 0.71
C TYR A 386 -11.54 14.77 1.72
N TYR A 387 -11.99 14.39 2.92
CA TYR A 387 -11.99 15.21 4.11
C TYR A 387 -11.16 14.53 5.19
N TYR A 388 -10.18 15.27 5.73
CA TYR A 388 -9.22 14.76 6.70
C TYR A 388 -9.37 15.48 8.04
N ARG A 389 -9.33 14.73 9.14
CA ARG A 389 -9.40 15.28 10.48
C ARG A 389 -8.53 14.46 11.43
N LYS A 390 -7.77 15.12 12.31
CA LYS A 390 -7.05 14.45 13.39
C LYS A 390 -8.02 13.85 14.41
N VAL A 391 -7.61 12.73 15.01
CA VAL A 391 -8.23 12.14 16.21
C VAL A 391 -7.81 12.94 17.44
N GLN A 392 -6.49 13.09 17.63
CA GLN A 392 -5.86 13.90 18.69
C GLN A 392 -5.29 15.17 18.06
N SER A 393 -5.77 16.33 18.50
CA SER A 393 -5.37 17.61 17.90
C SER A 393 -3.89 17.96 18.18
N ALA A 394 -3.36 17.52 19.29
CA ALA A 394 -1.99 17.82 19.73
C ALA A 394 -0.92 17.07 18.93
N GLU A 395 -1.24 15.88 18.45
CA GLU A 395 -0.36 15.04 17.65
C GLU A 395 -0.44 15.40 16.17
N PRO A 396 0.68 15.44 15.40
CA PRO A 396 0.61 15.53 13.96
C PRO A 396 0.06 14.23 13.34
N ILE A 397 -0.41 14.28 12.10
CA ILE A 397 -0.57 13.11 11.25
C ILE A 397 0.80 12.73 10.65
N SER A 398 0.87 11.71 9.79
CA SER A 398 2.11 11.30 9.11
C SER A 398 2.81 12.42 8.31
N ASP A 399 2.11 13.53 8.01
CA ASP A 399 2.74 14.78 7.57
C ASP A 399 3.15 15.61 8.79
N PRO A 400 4.46 15.75 9.08
CA PRO A 400 4.95 16.46 10.26
C PRO A 400 4.61 17.95 10.28
N ARG A 401 4.24 18.54 9.13
CA ARG A 401 3.82 19.96 9.04
C ARG A 401 2.45 20.22 9.66
N SER A 402 1.70 19.16 9.97
CA SER A 402 0.41 19.23 10.65
C SER A 402 0.53 19.37 12.18
N PHE A 403 1.53 20.12 12.67
CA PHE A 403 1.89 20.18 14.09
C PHE A 403 1.00 21.10 14.92
N ASN A 404 0.17 21.94 14.31
CA ASN A 404 -0.73 22.82 15.06
C ASN A 404 -1.74 22.02 15.87
N ASN A 405 -1.98 22.44 17.10
CA ASN A 405 -2.98 21.84 17.99
C ASN A 405 -4.41 22.17 17.51
N ASN A 406 -4.75 21.64 16.36
CA ASN A 406 -6.06 21.75 15.73
C ASN A 406 -6.37 20.47 14.97
N SER A 407 -7.61 20.00 15.05
CA SER A 407 -8.02 18.76 14.40
C SER A 407 -8.37 18.90 12.91
N ASP A 408 -8.49 20.12 12.38
CA ASP A 408 -8.83 20.36 10.97
C ASP A 408 -7.57 20.22 10.10
N VAL A 409 -7.41 19.05 9.47
CA VAL A 409 -6.28 18.77 8.56
C VAL A 409 -6.52 19.41 7.20
N GLY A 410 -7.75 19.36 6.68
CA GLY A 410 -8.09 19.94 5.38
C GLY A 410 -8.88 19.01 4.48
N THR A 411 -8.87 19.36 3.20
CA THR A 411 -9.60 18.61 2.16
C THR A 411 -8.71 18.41 0.93
N GLU A 412 -9.03 17.37 0.14
CA GLU A 412 -8.34 17.09 -1.11
C GLU A 412 -9.35 16.75 -2.21
N VAL A 413 -9.04 17.14 -3.43
CA VAL A 413 -9.76 16.74 -4.63
C VAL A 413 -8.78 16.07 -5.56
N ASP A 414 -9.10 14.84 -5.94
CA ASP A 414 -8.35 14.06 -6.90
C ASP A 414 -9.13 13.88 -8.18
N LEU A 415 -8.45 13.99 -9.30
CA LEU A 415 -8.96 13.69 -10.63
C LEU A 415 -8.03 12.66 -11.27
N PHE A 416 -8.60 11.70 -11.97
CA PHE A 416 -7.79 10.73 -12.69
C PHE A 416 -8.38 10.38 -14.05
N LEU A 417 -7.47 10.05 -14.97
CA LEU A 417 -7.76 9.46 -16.27
C LEU A 417 -6.96 8.17 -16.39
N ARG A 418 -7.61 7.10 -16.78
CA ARG A 418 -7.01 5.83 -17.14
C ARG A 418 -7.49 5.44 -18.51
N TRP A 419 -6.56 5.12 -19.40
CA TRP A 419 -6.91 4.75 -20.76
C TRP A 419 -6.04 3.60 -21.26
N ARG A 420 -6.64 2.48 -21.49
CA ARG A 420 -6.03 1.37 -22.22
C ARG A 420 -6.17 1.64 -23.71
N ILE A 421 -5.14 2.26 -24.30
CA ILE A 421 -5.12 2.70 -25.70
C ILE A 421 -5.12 1.49 -26.64
N PHE A 422 -4.25 0.52 -26.32
CA PHE A 422 -4.16 -0.78 -26.99
C PHE A 422 -4.15 -1.89 -25.94
N SER A 423 -4.15 -3.15 -26.37
CA SER A 423 -4.06 -4.29 -25.48
C SER A 423 -2.81 -4.26 -24.56
N ASP A 424 -1.76 -3.66 -25.07
CA ASP A 424 -0.42 -3.62 -24.51
C ASP A 424 0.04 -2.22 -24.05
N LEU A 425 -0.74 -1.16 -24.32
CA LEU A 425 -0.39 0.22 -24.00
C LEU A 425 -1.47 0.90 -23.17
N GLY A 426 -1.09 1.30 -21.95
CA GLY A 426 -1.92 2.07 -21.02
C GLY A 426 -1.36 3.46 -20.74
N LEU A 427 -2.25 4.45 -20.58
CA LEU A 427 -1.97 5.82 -20.14
C LEU A 427 -2.70 6.07 -18.83
N SER A 428 -2.00 6.63 -17.84
CA SER A 428 -2.59 7.17 -16.62
C SER A 428 -2.23 8.64 -16.45
N ILE A 429 -3.20 9.45 -16.05
CA ILE A 429 -2.97 10.85 -15.64
C ILE A 429 -3.67 11.04 -14.30
N ASN A 430 -2.96 11.53 -13.30
CA ASN A 430 -3.49 11.81 -11.98
C ASN A 430 -3.24 13.28 -11.64
N TYR A 431 -4.21 13.92 -10.99
CA TYR A 431 -4.10 15.26 -10.46
C TYR A 431 -4.75 15.29 -9.09
N GLY A 432 -4.02 15.77 -8.08
CA GLY A 432 -4.51 15.97 -6.72
C GLY A 432 -4.27 17.42 -6.28
N VAL A 433 -5.21 18.00 -5.56
CA VAL A 433 -5.04 19.27 -4.89
C VAL A 433 -5.48 19.16 -3.44
N PHE A 434 -4.52 19.29 -2.54
CA PHE A 434 -4.77 19.36 -1.10
C PHE A 434 -4.84 20.80 -0.65
N MET A 435 -5.91 21.12 0.08
CA MET A 435 -6.19 22.43 0.68
C MET A 435 -5.99 22.29 2.19
N PRO A 436 -4.86 22.81 2.75
CA PRO A 436 -4.55 22.69 4.17
C PRO A 436 -5.59 23.36 5.06
N GLY A 437 -5.94 22.68 6.15
CA GLY A 437 -6.78 23.21 7.23
C GLY A 437 -5.94 23.82 8.35
N LYS A 438 -6.58 24.07 9.48
CA LYS A 438 -5.97 24.75 10.65
C LYS A 438 -4.89 23.96 11.38
N ALA A 439 -4.72 22.67 11.04
CA ALA A 439 -3.61 21.86 11.55
C ALA A 439 -2.25 22.29 10.99
N TYR A 440 -2.23 23.12 9.96
CA TYR A 440 -1.05 23.63 9.26
C TYR A 440 -0.88 25.13 9.46
N ASP A 441 0.36 25.62 9.49
CA ASP A 441 0.65 27.05 9.39
C ASP A 441 0.56 27.57 7.97
N GLU A 442 0.79 26.70 6.98
CA GLU A 442 0.67 27.06 5.58
C GLU A 442 -0.79 27.12 5.14
N THR A 443 -1.09 28.07 4.25
CA THR A 443 -2.43 28.24 3.65
C THR A 443 -2.42 27.97 2.15
N SER A 444 -1.26 27.71 1.57
CA SER A 444 -1.11 27.43 0.14
C SER A 444 -1.52 26.01 -0.19
N ASN A 445 -2.30 25.85 -1.26
CA ASN A 445 -2.64 24.53 -1.76
C ASN A 445 -1.38 23.77 -2.20
N ARG A 446 -1.39 22.47 -1.99
CA ARG A 446 -0.37 21.55 -2.50
C ARG A 446 -0.96 20.81 -3.69
N ASN A 447 -0.22 20.79 -4.79
CA ASN A 447 -0.65 20.14 -6.01
C ASN A 447 0.26 18.94 -6.32
N PHE A 448 -0.38 17.90 -6.80
CA PHE A 448 0.27 16.74 -7.40
C PHE A 448 -0.29 16.55 -8.81
N ILE A 449 0.58 16.32 -9.78
CA ILE A 449 0.19 15.89 -11.12
C ILE A 449 1.16 14.82 -11.59
N SER A 450 0.64 13.74 -12.13
CA SER A 450 1.47 12.73 -12.80
C SER A 450 0.87 12.28 -14.12
N ALA A 451 1.75 11.84 -15.01
CA ALA A 451 1.39 11.18 -16.26
C ALA A 451 2.30 9.97 -16.47
N GLY A 452 1.70 8.80 -16.62
CA GLY A 452 2.39 7.53 -16.76
C GLY A 452 1.96 6.77 -18.02
N LEU A 453 2.92 6.13 -18.67
CA LEU A 453 2.71 5.18 -19.77
C LEU A 453 3.21 3.81 -19.34
N THR A 454 2.39 2.79 -19.57
CA THR A 454 2.76 1.39 -19.34
C THR A 454 2.64 0.63 -20.65
N PHE A 455 3.70 -0.02 -21.05
CA PHE A 455 3.74 -0.92 -22.20
C PHE A 455 4.01 -2.35 -21.71
N SER A 456 3.13 -3.29 -22.01
CA SER A 456 3.26 -4.72 -21.66
C SER A 456 3.50 -5.57 -22.90
N PHE A 457 4.22 -6.68 -22.77
CA PHE A 457 4.59 -7.58 -23.88
C PHE A 457 4.76 -9.01 -23.41
#